data_08c8cbbc3b612f90e7c5007671ed3209
#
_entry.id   08c8cbbc3b612f90e7c5007671ed3209
#
_cell.length_a   1.000
_cell.length_b   1.000
_cell.length_c   1.000
_cell.angle_alpha   90.00
_cell.angle_beta   90.00
_cell.angle_gamma   90.00
#
_symmetry.space_group_name_H-M   'P 1'
#
loop_
_entity.id
_entity.type
_entity.pdbx_description
1 polymer ?
#
loop_
_entity_poly.entity_id
_entity_poly.type
_entity_poly.pdbx_seq_one_letter_code
_entity_poly.pdbx_strand_id
1 'polypeptide(L)'
;MPVFEATRMVYGLNPFSVSQEIAKYIHEHSEKDDRVAVLGSEPQIFFYSQRRSATRFIYMYPLMEKHIYARQMQTEMIQEIEGAQPKFVVVVNLAGSWVTNRPDFSPMLKEWAEGYLNREYEISGVIDVLSQNKTVYKWGEQANQYLPRSRYQLLIHKRRT
;
A
#
# COMPACT_ATOMS: atom_id res chain seq x y z
N MET A 1 -13.92 10.61 22.60
CA MET A 1 -12.90 9.66 22.10
C MET A 1 -12.57 10.01 20.67
N PRO A 2 -11.32 10.25 20.32
CA PRO A 2 -10.91 10.55 18.94
C PRO A 2 -11.28 9.38 18.01
N VAL A 3 -11.60 9.68 16.74
CA VAL A 3 -11.97 8.66 15.73
C VAL A 3 -10.89 7.59 15.58
N PHE A 4 -9.63 7.97 15.69
CA PHE A 4 -8.47 7.06 15.67
C PHE A 4 -8.56 5.98 16.77
N GLU A 5 -8.83 6.39 18.00
CA GLU A 5 -8.95 5.44 19.12
C GLU A 5 -10.16 4.54 18.97
N ALA A 6 -11.29 5.08 18.51
CA ALA A 6 -12.50 4.31 18.27
C ALA A 6 -12.30 3.24 17.19
N THR A 7 -11.66 3.59 16.06
CA THR A 7 -11.41 2.63 14.99
C THR A 7 -10.44 1.52 15.42
N ARG A 8 -9.40 1.86 16.19
CA ARG A 8 -8.45 0.88 16.72
C ARG A 8 -9.07 -0.04 17.77
N MET A 9 -10.00 0.48 18.58
CA MET A 9 -10.71 -0.31 19.58
C MET A 9 -11.64 -1.35 18.92
N VAL A 10 -12.32 -0.98 17.85
CA VAL A 10 -13.30 -1.85 17.16
C VAL A 10 -12.62 -2.82 16.17
N TYR A 11 -11.64 -2.35 15.43
CA TYR A 11 -11.05 -3.08 14.29
C TYR A 11 -9.59 -3.49 14.51
N GLY A 12 -9.02 -3.29 15.70
CA GLY A 12 -7.63 -3.66 16.01
C GLY A 12 -6.61 -2.82 15.23
N LEU A 13 -5.51 -3.46 14.82
CA LEU A 13 -4.45 -2.82 14.04
C LEU A 13 -4.87 -2.65 12.57
N ASN A 14 -5.87 -1.81 12.32
CA ASN A 14 -6.34 -1.49 10.98
C ASN A 14 -5.63 -0.23 10.43
N PRO A 15 -5.58 -0.04 9.10
CA PRO A 15 -4.93 1.09 8.47
C PRO A 15 -5.84 2.31 8.26
N PHE A 16 -7.07 2.34 8.77
CA PHE A 16 -8.06 3.37 8.43
C PHE A 16 -7.58 4.79 8.72
N SER A 17 -7.05 5.01 9.91
CA SER A 17 -6.55 6.33 10.32
C SER A 17 -5.22 6.69 9.66
N VAL A 18 -4.31 5.71 9.52
CA VAL A 18 -3.01 5.96 8.89
C VAL A 18 -3.14 6.19 7.38
N SER A 19 -4.20 5.67 6.75
CA SER A 19 -4.50 5.91 5.34
C SER A 19 -4.76 7.39 5.02
N GLN A 20 -5.31 8.15 5.97
CA GLN A 20 -5.53 9.58 5.79
C GLN A 20 -4.21 10.35 5.74
N GLU A 21 -3.25 10.02 6.62
CA GLU A 21 -1.92 10.65 6.62
C GLU A 21 -1.13 10.29 5.34
N ILE A 22 -1.20 9.04 4.90
CA ILE A 22 -0.60 8.61 3.63
C ILE A 22 -1.22 9.38 2.47
N ALA A 23 -2.54 9.45 2.42
CA ALA A 23 -3.27 10.12 1.35
C ALA A 23 -2.98 11.62 1.31
N LYS A 24 -2.86 12.27 2.46
CA LYS A 24 -2.42 13.67 2.57
C LYS A 24 -1.03 13.85 1.99
N TYR A 25 -0.06 13.02 2.38
CA TYR A 25 1.29 13.08 1.84
C TYR A 25 1.32 12.92 0.32
N ILE A 26 0.59 11.93 -0.21
CA ILE A 26 0.48 11.69 -1.65
C ILE A 26 -0.13 12.91 -2.35
N HIS A 27 -1.22 13.47 -1.80
CA HIS A 27 -1.89 14.63 -2.36
C HIS A 27 -0.95 15.85 -2.47
N GLU A 28 -0.19 16.11 -1.43
CA GLU A 28 0.74 17.26 -1.34
C GLU A 28 1.98 17.11 -2.22
N HIS A 29 2.34 15.86 -2.61
CA HIS A 29 3.57 15.56 -3.37
C HIS A 29 3.31 15.00 -4.78
N SER A 30 2.08 15.18 -5.29
CA SER A 30 1.71 14.74 -6.63
C SER A 30 0.75 15.72 -7.30
N GLU A 31 0.76 15.69 -8.64
CA GLU A 31 -0.17 16.45 -9.47
C GLU A 31 -1.50 15.71 -9.62
N LYS A 32 -2.55 16.42 -10.07
CA LYS A 32 -3.91 15.89 -10.21
C LYS A 32 -3.97 14.67 -11.13
N ASP A 33 -3.16 14.65 -12.17
CA ASP A 33 -3.16 13.59 -13.19
C ASP A 33 -2.18 12.44 -12.87
N ASP A 34 -1.38 12.58 -11.81
CA ASP A 34 -0.53 11.50 -11.34
C ASP A 34 -1.38 10.30 -10.86
N ARG A 35 -0.87 9.10 -11.15
CA ARG A 35 -1.49 7.84 -10.74
C ARG A 35 -0.85 7.32 -9.46
N VAL A 36 -1.61 6.51 -8.73
CA VAL A 36 -1.17 5.83 -7.52
C VAL A 36 -1.54 4.36 -7.63
N ALA A 37 -0.66 3.47 -7.17
CA ALA A 37 -1.00 2.07 -6.95
C ALA A 37 -0.99 1.77 -5.44
N VAL A 38 -1.90 0.90 -5.01
CA VAL A 38 -1.93 0.37 -3.65
C VAL A 38 -1.86 -1.14 -3.74
N LEU A 39 -0.75 -1.70 -3.27
CA LEU A 39 -0.53 -3.12 -3.13
C LEU A 39 -1.00 -3.55 -1.73
N GLY A 40 -2.28 -3.83 -1.65
CA GLY A 40 -3.05 -4.09 -0.45
C GLY A 40 -4.54 -3.81 -0.67
N SER A 41 -5.36 -3.97 0.37
CA SER A 41 -6.81 -3.80 0.30
C SER A 41 -7.29 -2.50 0.97
N GLU A 42 -6.65 -1.38 0.57
CA GLU A 42 -6.84 -0.06 1.19
C GLU A 42 -7.33 0.99 0.18
N PRO A 43 -8.53 0.80 -0.41
CA PRO A 43 -9.07 1.70 -1.44
C PRO A 43 -9.32 3.13 -0.96
N GLN A 44 -9.49 3.36 0.36
CA GLN A 44 -9.65 4.68 0.95
C GLN A 44 -8.47 5.62 0.68
N ILE A 45 -7.26 5.07 0.39
CA ILE A 45 -6.09 5.90 0.02
C ILE A 45 -6.36 6.67 -1.26
N PHE A 46 -6.97 6.04 -2.27
CA PHE A 46 -7.34 6.72 -3.52
C PHE A 46 -8.35 7.83 -3.28
N PHE A 47 -9.37 7.55 -2.48
CA PHE A 47 -10.43 8.51 -2.17
C PHE A 47 -9.88 9.75 -1.45
N TYR A 48 -9.13 9.56 -0.37
CA TYR A 48 -8.61 10.68 0.41
C TYR A 48 -7.48 11.44 -0.30
N SER A 49 -6.64 10.77 -1.09
CA SER A 49 -5.59 11.44 -1.87
C SER A 49 -6.13 12.18 -3.10
N GLN A 50 -7.37 11.89 -3.51
CA GLN A 50 -7.97 12.40 -4.74
C GLN A 50 -7.10 12.08 -5.97
N ARG A 51 -6.48 10.89 -5.97
CA ARG A 51 -5.67 10.39 -7.09
C ARG A 51 -6.30 9.14 -7.66
N ARG A 52 -6.23 9.02 -8.99
CA ARG A 52 -6.75 7.85 -9.69
C ARG A 52 -5.82 6.65 -9.50
N SER A 53 -6.41 5.48 -9.39
CA SER A 53 -5.65 4.24 -9.39
C SER A 53 -4.90 4.03 -10.72
N ALA A 54 -3.71 3.44 -10.64
CA ALA A 54 -2.94 2.97 -11.79
C ALA A 54 -3.51 1.68 -12.41
N THR A 55 -4.38 1.00 -11.69
CA THR A 55 -4.99 -0.27 -12.09
C THR A 55 -6.49 -0.28 -11.76
N ARG A 56 -7.27 -1.11 -12.47
CA ARG A 56 -8.67 -1.38 -12.14
C ARG A 56 -8.85 -2.14 -10.83
N PHE A 57 -7.80 -2.81 -10.36
CA PHE A 57 -7.82 -3.62 -9.15
C PHE A 57 -7.47 -2.77 -7.94
N ILE A 58 -8.48 -2.24 -7.26
CA ILE A 58 -8.33 -1.42 -6.04
C ILE A 58 -8.47 -2.23 -4.75
N TYR A 59 -8.68 -3.54 -4.87
CA TYR A 59 -8.89 -4.47 -3.76
C TYR A 59 -8.23 -5.82 -4.06
N MET A 60 -7.40 -6.30 -3.16
CA MET A 60 -6.49 -7.42 -3.43
C MET A 60 -7.12 -8.81 -3.30
N TYR A 61 -8.18 -8.98 -2.53
CA TYR A 61 -8.72 -10.28 -2.22
C TYR A 61 -9.05 -11.14 -3.46
N PRO A 62 -9.74 -10.63 -4.48
CA PRO A 62 -10.01 -11.43 -5.66
C PRO A 62 -8.75 -11.91 -6.40
N LEU A 63 -7.65 -11.16 -6.30
CA LEU A 63 -6.39 -11.54 -6.94
C LEU A 63 -5.65 -12.62 -6.16
N MET A 64 -5.87 -12.69 -4.84
CA MET A 64 -5.13 -13.56 -3.93
C MET A 64 -5.92 -14.80 -3.51
N GLU A 65 -7.23 -14.85 -3.76
CA GLU A 65 -8.06 -16.03 -3.53
C GLU A 65 -7.87 -17.08 -4.63
N LYS A 66 -8.03 -18.35 -4.26
CA LYS A 66 -7.88 -19.45 -5.24
C LYS A 66 -9.11 -19.55 -6.13
N HIS A 67 -8.97 -19.14 -7.37
CA HIS A 67 -9.94 -19.36 -8.44
C HIS A 67 -9.25 -19.32 -9.81
N ILE A 68 -9.95 -19.78 -10.85
CA ILE A 68 -9.35 -19.95 -12.19
C ILE A 68 -8.84 -18.65 -12.82
N TYR A 69 -9.36 -17.49 -12.43
CA TYR A 69 -8.96 -16.18 -12.97
C TYR A 69 -7.88 -15.45 -12.16
N ALA A 70 -7.54 -15.92 -10.95
CA ALA A 70 -6.64 -15.19 -10.05
C ALA A 70 -5.30 -14.85 -10.70
N ARG A 71 -4.68 -15.81 -11.39
CA ARG A 71 -3.39 -15.60 -12.07
C ARG A 71 -3.50 -14.59 -13.21
N GLN A 72 -4.58 -14.65 -13.98
CA GLN A 72 -4.83 -13.69 -15.05
C GLN A 72 -4.98 -12.27 -14.48
N MET A 73 -5.78 -12.12 -13.42
CA MET A 73 -6.00 -10.82 -12.74
C MET A 73 -4.69 -10.25 -12.19
N GLN A 74 -3.83 -11.07 -11.61
CA GLN A 74 -2.50 -10.63 -11.16
C GLN A 74 -1.65 -10.13 -12.33
N THR A 75 -1.63 -10.86 -13.45
CA THR A 75 -0.89 -10.46 -14.66
C THR A 75 -1.43 -9.15 -15.23
N GLU A 76 -2.73 -8.98 -15.31
CA GLU A 76 -3.36 -7.74 -15.77
C GLU A 76 -3.03 -6.55 -14.86
N MET A 77 -3.08 -6.74 -13.54
CA MET A 77 -2.69 -5.71 -12.58
C MET A 77 -1.23 -5.27 -12.76
N ILE A 78 -0.31 -6.20 -12.95
CA ILE A 78 1.10 -5.93 -13.21
C ILE A 78 1.25 -5.07 -14.49
N GLN A 79 0.64 -5.49 -15.59
CA GLN A 79 0.70 -4.78 -16.88
C GLN A 79 0.12 -3.36 -16.78
N GLU A 80 -0.99 -3.20 -16.06
CA GLU A 80 -1.62 -1.90 -15.85
C GLU A 80 -0.73 -0.97 -15.02
N ILE A 81 -0.11 -1.46 -13.95
CA ILE A 81 0.79 -0.66 -13.11
C ILE A 81 2.06 -0.28 -13.88
N GLU A 82 2.69 -1.22 -14.58
CA GLU A 82 3.88 -0.94 -15.38
C GLU A 82 3.58 0.05 -16.52
N GLY A 83 2.43 -0.09 -17.18
CA GLY A 83 2.01 0.84 -18.24
C GLY A 83 1.65 2.23 -17.73
N ALA A 84 1.00 2.33 -16.58
CA ALA A 84 0.60 3.60 -15.98
C ALA A 84 1.77 4.34 -15.29
N GLN A 85 2.80 3.62 -14.88
CA GLN A 85 3.99 4.17 -14.21
C GLN A 85 3.63 5.12 -13.05
N PRO A 86 2.88 4.65 -12.04
CA PRO A 86 2.36 5.53 -10.99
C PRO A 86 3.45 6.29 -10.26
N LYS A 87 3.15 7.53 -9.88
CA LYS A 87 4.07 8.37 -9.11
C LYS A 87 4.35 7.80 -7.74
N PHE A 88 3.34 7.20 -7.13
CA PHE A 88 3.45 6.52 -5.84
C PHE A 88 2.91 5.10 -5.90
N VAL A 89 3.60 4.21 -5.21
CA VAL A 89 3.11 2.86 -4.89
C VAL A 89 3.12 2.69 -3.38
N VAL A 90 1.98 2.37 -2.82
CA VAL A 90 1.82 2.06 -1.39
C VAL A 90 1.78 0.55 -1.21
N VAL A 91 2.70 0.01 -0.41
CA VAL A 91 2.71 -1.41 -0.04
C VAL A 91 2.21 -1.54 1.38
N VAL A 92 1.14 -2.30 1.57
CA VAL A 92 0.48 -2.47 2.87
C VAL A 92 0.85 -3.83 3.47
N ASN A 93 1.78 -3.84 4.41
CA ASN A 93 2.19 -5.04 5.14
C ASN A 93 1.41 -5.15 6.46
N LEU A 94 0.10 -5.36 6.35
CA LEU A 94 -0.81 -5.59 7.48
C LEU A 94 -1.50 -6.94 7.34
N ALA A 95 -1.77 -7.58 8.48
CA ALA A 95 -2.52 -8.83 8.50
C ALA A 95 -3.87 -8.65 7.80
N GLY A 96 -4.21 -9.57 6.91
CA GLY A 96 -5.46 -9.54 6.17
C GLY A 96 -5.47 -8.69 4.90
N SER A 97 -4.54 -7.75 4.70
CA SER A 97 -4.53 -6.91 3.49
C SER A 97 -4.26 -7.69 2.20
N TRP A 98 -3.51 -8.78 2.27
CA TRP A 98 -3.13 -9.62 1.15
C TRP A 98 -3.70 -11.04 1.20
N VAL A 99 -4.43 -11.42 2.23
CA VAL A 99 -4.90 -12.81 2.43
C VAL A 99 -3.76 -13.85 2.41
N THR A 100 -2.56 -13.46 2.87
CA THR A 100 -1.33 -14.26 2.77
C THR A 100 -1.24 -15.48 3.69
N ASN A 101 -2.17 -15.65 4.60
CA ASN A 101 -2.22 -16.74 5.57
C ASN A 101 -2.90 -18.02 5.03
N ARG A 102 -3.14 -18.10 3.71
CA ARG A 102 -3.67 -19.29 3.05
C ARG A 102 -2.55 -20.13 2.44
N PRO A 103 -2.64 -21.46 2.49
CA PRO A 103 -1.58 -22.37 1.99
C PRO A 103 -1.42 -22.36 0.46
N ASP A 104 -2.37 -21.80 -0.27
CA ASP A 104 -2.42 -21.72 -1.73
C ASP A 104 -2.12 -20.30 -2.27
N PHE A 105 -1.49 -19.47 -1.45
CA PHE A 105 -1.05 -18.13 -1.82
C PHE A 105 -0.05 -18.18 -3.00
N SER A 106 -0.34 -17.42 -4.07
CA SER A 106 0.58 -17.23 -5.18
C SER A 106 1.57 -16.11 -4.89
N PRO A 107 2.89 -16.36 -4.87
CA PRO A 107 3.88 -15.32 -4.59
C PRO A 107 4.13 -14.38 -5.76
N MET A 108 3.63 -14.66 -6.96
CA MET A 108 3.96 -13.97 -8.22
C MET A 108 3.86 -12.45 -8.11
N LEU A 109 2.73 -11.93 -7.62
CA LEU A 109 2.53 -10.48 -7.51
C LEU A 109 3.49 -9.84 -6.51
N LYS A 110 3.80 -10.54 -5.42
CA LYS A 110 4.73 -10.07 -4.40
C LYS A 110 6.16 -10.05 -4.90
N GLU A 111 6.61 -11.11 -5.56
CA GLU A 111 7.95 -11.22 -6.17
C GLU A 111 8.14 -10.15 -7.25
N TRP A 112 7.14 -9.95 -8.10
CA TRP A 112 7.15 -8.86 -9.07
C TRP A 112 7.29 -7.49 -8.40
N ALA A 113 6.46 -7.22 -7.37
CA ALA A 113 6.46 -5.95 -6.67
C ALA A 113 7.83 -5.63 -6.07
N GLU A 114 8.47 -6.59 -5.40
CA GLU A 114 9.81 -6.43 -4.85
C GLU A 114 10.83 -6.05 -5.93
N GLY A 115 10.85 -6.76 -7.05
CA GLY A 115 11.74 -6.47 -8.17
C GLY A 115 11.47 -5.13 -8.85
N TYR A 116 10.21 -4.82 -9.11
CA TYR A 116 9.77 -3.58 -9.75
C TYR A 116 10.07 -2.35 -8.89
N LEU A 117 9.71 -2.40 -7.61
CA LEU A 117 9.93 -1.30 -6.69
C LEU A 117 11.41 -1.01 -6.46
N ASN A 118 12.23 -2.03 -6.32
CA ASN A 118 13.68 -1.87 -6.15
C ASN A 118 14.35 -1.18 -7.36
N ARG A 119 13.86 -1.44 -8.57
CA ARG A 119 14.42 -0.82 -9.79
C ARG A 119 13.93 0.60 -10.04
N GLU A 120 12.64 0.82 -9.88
CA GLU A 120 11.97 2.02 -10.40
C GLU A 120 11.64 3.06 -9.32
N TYR A 121 11.67 2.67 -8.04
CA TYR A 121 11.19 3.50 -6.94
C TYR A 121 12.22 3.64 -5.83
N GLU A 122 12.00 4.63 -4.99
CA GLU A 122 12.69 4.84 -3.72
C GLU A 122 11.67 4.95 -2.58
N ILE A 123 12.06 4.61 -1.37
CA ILE A 123 11.22 4.79 -0.19
C ILE A 123 11.08 6.29 0.10
N SER A 124 9.86 6.78 0.18
CA SER A 124 9.53 8.17 0.53
C SER A 124 8.66 8.29 1.78
N GLY A 125 8.16 7.18 2.28
CA GLY A 125 7.40 7.15 3.53
C GLY A 125 7.40 5.77 4.16
N VAL A 126 7.47 5.73 5.49
CA VAL A 126 7.34 4.53 6.32
C VAL A 126 6.37 4.82 7.45
N ILE A 127 5.30 4.05 7.52
CA ILE A 127 4.39 4.03 8.64
C ILE A 127 4.58 2.70 9.36
N ASP A 128 5.10 2.76 10.59
CA ASP A 128 5.40 1.59 11.42
C ASP A 128 4.41 1.51 12.59
N VAL A 129 3.49 0.57 12.53
CA VAL A 129 2.43 0.38 13.52
C VAL A 129 2.96 -0.50 14.64
N LEU A 130 3.45 0.11 15.71
CA LEU A 130 4.10 -0.58 16.83
C LEU A 130 3.11 -1.22 17.80
N SER A 131 1.95 -0.59 18.00
CA SER A 131 0.86 -1.08 18.86
C SER A 131 -0.46 -0.39 18.51
N GLN A 132 -1.52 -0.73 19.23
CA GLN A 132 -2.83 -0.06 19.06
C GLN A 132 -2.74 1.46 19.26
N ASN A 133 -1.86 1.91 20.16
CA ASN A 133 -1.75 3.31 20.56
C ASN A 133 -0.45 3.97 20.09
N LYS A 134 0.40 3.26 19.34
CA LYS A 134 1.69 3.79 18.91
C LYS A 134 1.98 3.48 17.46
N THR A 135 2.04 4.53 16.66
CA THR A 135 2.43 4.49 15.25
C THR A 135 3.54 5.50 15.01
N VAL A 136 4.57 5.11 14.29
CA VAL A 136 5.67 5.97 13.87
C VAL A 136 5.48 6.32 12.40
N TYR A 137 5.62 7.59 12.08
CA TYR A 137 5.56 8.12 10.72
C TYR A 137 6.92 8.70 10.36
N LYS A 138 7.47 8.28 9.24
CA LYS A 138 8.72 8.79 8.66
C LYS A 138 8.51 9.14 7.20
N TRP A 139 8.96 10.32 6.81
CA TRP A 139 8.79 10.84 5.46
C TRP A 139 10.14 11.31 4.87
N GLY A 140 10.27 11.28 3.54
CA GLY A 140 11.46 11.73 2.82
C GLY A 140 12.73 11.04 3.30
N GLU A 141 13.78 11.81 3.56
CA GLU A 141 15.09 11.30 4.02
C GLU A 141 15.01 10.51 5.34
N GLN A 142 14.10 10.89 6.24
CA GLN A 142 13.91 10.14 7.47
C GLN A 142 13.35 8.74 7.24
N ALA A 143 12.58 8.55 6.18
CA ALA A 143 12.06 7.23 5.81
C ALA A 143 13.17 6.30 5.30
N ASN A 144 14.12 6.84 4.52
CA ASN A 144 15.25 6.06 4.00
C ASN A 144 16.21 5.55 5.09
N GLN A 145 16.29 6.26 6.20
CA GLN A 145 17.18 5.93 7.33
C GLN A 145 16.47 5.09 8.41
N TYR A 146 15.15 4.95 8.31
CA TYR A 146 14.36 4.28 9.34
C TYR A 146 14.26 2.78 9.06
N LEU A 147 14.65 1.97 10.05
CA LEU A 147 14.41 0.53 10.05
C LEU A 147 13.11 0.24 10.82
N PRO A 148 12.07 -0.27 10.16
CA PRO A 148 10.84 -0.65 10.83
C PRO A 148 11.09 -1.68 11.93
N ARG A 149 10.39 -1.51 13.06
CA ARG A 149 10.50 -2.37 14.23
C ARG A 149 9.34 -3.35 14.36
N SER A 150 8.28 -3.10 13.61
CA SER A 150 7.10 -3.95 13.55
C SER A 150 7.02 -4.65 12.19
N ARG A 151 6.36 -5.80 12.15
CA ARG A 151 5.93 -6.44 10.90
C ARG A 151 4.68 -5.79 10.29
N TYR A 152 4.04 -4.90 11.02
CA TYR A 152 2.84 -4.17 10.61
C TYR A 152 3.23 -2.78 10.11
N GLN A 153 3.46 -2.66 8.81
CA GLN A 153 3.97 -1.44 8.22
C GLN A 153 3.29 -1.12 6.89
N LEU A 154 3.26 0.16 6.56
CA LEU A 154 2.90 0.63 5.23
C LEU A 154 4.10 1.41 4.67
N LEU A 155 4.53 1.03 3.47
CA LEU A 155 5.66 1.62 2.78
C LEU A 155 5.17 2.43 1.60
N ILE A 156 5.59 3.67 1.51
CA ILE A 156 5.27 4.56 0.41
C ILE A 156 6.52 4.70 -0.46
N HIS A 157 6.39 4.22 -1.69
CA HIS A 157 7.44 4.27 -2.70
C HIS A 157 7.12 5.38 -3.69
N LYS A 158 8.09 6.26 -3.96
CA LYS A 158 8.01 7.32 -4.95
C LYS A 158 8.85 6.93 -6.17
N ARG A 159 8.28 7.13 -7.37
CA ARG A 159 9.01 6.85 -8.61
C ARG A 159 10.26 7.71 -8.69
N ARG A 160 11.39 7.09 -9.05
CA ARG A 160 12.64 7.80 -9.37
C ARG A 160 12.44 8.65 -10.61
N THR A 161 13.00 9.86 -10.62
CA THR A 161 13.02 10.77 -11.78
C THR A 161 14.16 10.43 -12.71
#